data_9d76a45bade7351dfabb3402842b7b72
#
_entry.id   9d76a45bade7351dfabb3402842b7b72
#
_cell.length_a   1.000
_cell.length_b   1.000
_cell.length_c   1.000
_cell.angle_alpha   90.00
_cell.angle_beta   90.00
_cell.angle_gamma   90.00
#
_symmetry.space_group_name_H-M   'P 1'
#
loop_
_entity.id
_entity.type
_entity.pdbx_description
1 polymer ?
#
loop_
_entity_poly.entity_id
_entity_poly.type
_entity_poly.pdbx_seq_one_letter_code
_entity_poly.pdbx_strand_id
1 'polypeptide(L)'
;SLWLMGGKVPISVYARSTEKVLAELGTKDSTFGLFTMEDGTIFSMNISWCLPTVWPGSVYGLEIAIVGTKGVIDVEDTHRDLVLATEDSLPAGYTPEGYEPPMERHVDFLTSYPPGDIWNHQLWGPMKEETMSWFSRIMMGAETPHASAEDGHRNLLLAMAMDRSAELRQE
;
A
#
# COMPACT_ATOMS: atom_id res chain seq x y z
N SER A 1 -7.30 6.26 3.26
CA SER A 1 -7.08 7.70 3.60
C SER A 1 -8.36 8.52 3.51
N LEU A 2 -9.14 8.45 2.42
CA LEU A 2 -10.40 9.21 2.29
C LEU A 2 -11.39 8.90 3.41
N TRP A 3 -11.51 7.65 3.81
CA TRP A 3 -12.33 7.24 4.95
C TRP A 3 -11.92 7.96 6.25
N LEU A 4 -10.61 8.00 6.54
CA LEU A 4 -10.08 8.70 7.71
C LEU A 4 -10.31 10.22 7.67
N MET A 5 -10.41 10.79 6.47
CA MET A 5 -10.71 12.21 6.26
C MET A 5 -12.22 12.54 6.25
N GLY A 6 -13.08 11.57 6.61
CA GLY A 6 -14.53 11.79 6.69
C GLY A 6 -15.22 11.98 5.33
N GLY A 7 -14.66 11.43 4.27
CA GLY A 7 -15.26 11.48 2.93
C GLY A 7 -15.09 12.83 2.20
N LYS A 8 -14.12 13.66 2.61
CA LYS A 8 -13.81 14.91 1.90
C LYS A 8 -13.57 14.67 0.41
N VAL A 9 -13.98 15.62 -0.41
CA VAL A 9 -13.91 15.51 -1.87
C VAL A 9 -12.64 16.17 -2.38
N PRO A 10 -11.76 15.46 -3.11
CA PRO A 10 -10.63 16.07 -3.81
C PRO A 10 -11.13 16.88 -5.01
N ILE A 11 -10.59 18.08 -5.18
CA ILE A 11 -10.97 19.00 -6.27
C ILE A 11 -9.86 19.20 -7.30
N SER A 12 -8.61 18.96 -6.92
CA SER A 12 -7.48 19.00 -7.85
C SER A 12 -6.33 18.10 -7.38
N VAL A 13 -5.44 17.75 -8.32
CA VAL A 13 -4.23 16.99 -8.05
C VAL A 13 -3.08 17.49 -8.93
N TYR A 14 -1.91 17.65 -8.32
CA TYR A 14 -0.65 17.80 -9.05
C TYR A 14 0.25 16.60 -8.78
N ALA A 15 0.75 15.95 -9.83
CA ALA A 15 1.56 14.75 -9.67
C ALA A 15 2.80 14.71 -10.55
N ARG A 16 3.79 13.93 -10.15
CA ARG A 16 5.02 13.63 -10.87
C ARG A 16 5.39 12.17 -10.73
N SER A 17 5.89 11.60 -11.81
CA SER A 17 6.37 10.21 -11.83
C SER A 17 7.82 10.13 -12.25
N THR A 18 8.49 9.06 -11.86
CA THR A 18 9.81 8.68 -12.32
C THR A 18 9.76 7.41 -13.16
N GLU A 19 10.65 7.30 -14.15
CA GLU A 19 10.79 6.15 -15.04
C GLU A 19 12.29 5.88 -15.22
N LYS A 20 12.87 5.04 -14.36
CA LYS A 20 14.30 4.71 -14.38
C LYS A 20 14.55 3.21 -14.26
N VAL A 21 14.00 2.58 -13.22
CA VAL A 21 14.21 1.17 -12.92
C VAL A 21 13.28 0.29 -13.75
N LEU A 22 12.02 0.67 -13.87
CA LEU A 22 10.97 -0.07 -14.57
C LEU A 22 10.71 0.43 -16.01
N ALA A 23 11.54 1.36 -16.49
CA ALA A 23 11.38 1.97 -17.82
C ALA A 23 11.33 0.92 -18.94
N GLU A 24 12.13 -0.15 -18.89
CA GLU A 24 12.13 -1.23 -19.87
C GLU A 24 10.82 -2.03 -19.89
N LEU A 25 10.06 -2.00 -18.81
CA LEU A 25 8.74 -2.61 -18.70
C LEU A 25 7.61 -1.68 -19.15
N GLY A 26 7.95 -0.45 -19.56
CA GLY A 26 6.97 0.56 -20.00
C GLY A 26 6.08 1.08 -18.88
N THR A 27 6.55 1.04 -17.64
CA THR A 27 5.80 1.51 -16.47
C THR A 27 6.61 2.45 -15.59
N LYS A 28 5.93 3.15 -14.69
CA LYS A 28 6.53 4.14 -13.78
C LYS A 28 7.06 3.45 -12.53
N ASP A 29 8.20 3.95 -12.03
CA ASP A 29 8.81 3.45 -10.79
C ASP A 29 8.03 3.92 -9.56
N SER A 30 7.81 5.23 -9.54
CA SER A 30 7.18 5.91 -8.41
C SER A 30 6.36 7.08 -8.90
N THR A 31 5.25 7.34 -8.22
CA THR A 31 4.40 8.50 -8.48
C THR A 31 4.11 9.21 -7.16
N PHE A 32 4.25 10.54 -7.20
CA PHE A 32 4.02 11.44 -6.06
C PHE A 32 2.91 12.41 -6.45
N GLY A 33 1.83 12.42 -5.69
CA GLY A 33 0.67 13.27 -5.93
C GLY A 33 0.33 14.13 -4.72
N LEU A 34 -0.08 15.37 -4.98
CA LEU A 34 -0.60 16.30 -4.00
C LEU A 34 -2.02 16.66 -4.37
N PHE A 35 -2.98 16.27 -3.56
CA PHE A 35 -4.40 16.56 -3.74
C PHE A 35 -4.81 17.74 -2.86
N THR A 36 -5.64 18.60 -3.42
CA THR A 36 -6.35 19.64 -2.68
C THR A 36 -7.81 19.20 -2.51
N MET A 37 -8.30 19.25 -1.27
CA MET A 37 -9.68 18.93 -0.96
C MET A 37 -10.57 20.18 -1.00
N GLU A 38 -11.87 20.01 -1.16
CA GLU A 38 -12.85 21.09 -1.23
C GLU A 38 -12.82 22.08 -0.04
N ASP A 39 -12.40 21.59 1.14
CA ASP A 39 -12.26 22.42 2.36
C ASP A 39 -10.84 23.00 2.55
N GLY A 40 -9.96 22.87 1.56
CA GLY A 40 -8.58 23.31 1.62
C GLY A 40 -7.62 22.35 2.33
N THR A 41 -8.08 21.18 2.78
CA THR A 41 -7.18 20.13 3.30
C THR A 41 -6.27 19.64 2.20
N ILE A 42 -4.99 19.44 2.52
CA ILE A 42 -4.00 18.89 1.59
C ILE A 42 -3.76 17.41 1.94
N PHE A 43 -3.76 16.57 0.91
CA PHE A 43 -3.43 15.16 1.01
C PHE A 43 -2.31 14.81 0.04
N SER A 44 -1.20 14.27 0.55
CA SER A 44 -0.14 13.73 -0.30
C SER A 44 -0.26 12.21 -0.40
N MET A 45 -0.09 11.68 -1.62
CA MET A 45 -0.08 10.25 -1.89
C MET A 45 1.19 9.90 -2.66
N ASN A 46 1.97 8.99 -2.12
CA ASN A 46 3.23 8.55 -2.71
C ASN A 46 3.20 7.04 -2.87
N ILE A 47 3.53 6.56 -4.06
CA ILE A 47 3.55 5.13 -4.39
C ILE A 47 4.89 4.82 -5.05
N SER A 48 5.53 3.73 -4.64
CA SER A 48 6.73 3.21 -5.29
C SER A 48 6.63 1.70 -5.49
N TRP A 49 7.03 1.24 -6.68
CA TRP A 49 7.09 -0.17 -7.06
C TRP A 49 8.52 -0.71 -7.18
N CYS A 50 9.51 0.12 -6.86
CA CYS A 50 10.93 -0.18 -7.07
C CYS A 50 11.77 -0.04 -5.80
N LEU A 51 11.21 -0.32 -4.63
CA LEU A 51 11.97 -0.33 -3.40
C LEU A 51 13.01 -1.46 -3.42
N PRO A 52 14.21 -1.23 -2.86
CA PRO A 52 15.23 -2.27 -2.76
C PRO A 52 14.72 -3.48 -1.97
N THR A 53 15.03 -4.68 -2.44
CA THR A 53 14.58 -5.94 -1.81
C THR A 53 15.07 -6.14 -0.37
N VAL A 54 16.12 -5.41 0.02
CA VAL A 54 16.63 -5.39 1.40
C VAL A 54 15.77 -4.53 2.34
N TRP A 55 14.87 -3.69 1.79
CA TRP A 55 13.98 -2.87 2.60
C TRP A 55 12.85 -3.73 3.18
N PRO A 56 12.52 -3.63 4.48
CA PRO A 56 11.48 -4.47 5.09
C PRO A 56 10.13 -4.39 4.40
N GLY A 57 9.74 -3.20 3.95
CA GLY A 57 8.50 -2.95 3.21
C GLY A 57 8.64 -3.04 1.68
N SER A 58 9.63 -3.77 1.14
CA SER A 58 9.87 -3.80 -0.31
C SER A 58 8.74 -4.43 -1.12
N VAL A 59 8.01 -5.37 -0.55
CA VAL A 59 6.84 -6.02 -1.17
C VAL A 59 5.56 -5.28 -0.81
N TYR A 60 5.47 -4.83 0.42
CA TYR A 60 4.34 -4.08 0.94
C TYR A 60 4.80 -3.15 2.05
N GLY A 61 4.35 -1.93 2.02
CA GLY A 61 4.53 -0.96 3.09
C GLY A 61 3.43 0.07 3.01
N LEU A 62 2.85 0.41 4.13
CA LEU A 62 1.81 1.41 4.25
C LEU A 62 2.14 2.36 5.39
N GLU A 63 2.25 3.63 5.06
CA GLU A 63 2.42 4.70 6.04
C GLU A 63 1.32 5.72 5.85
N ILE A 64 0.61 6.07 6.91
CA ILE A 64 -0.45 7.08 6.91
C ILE A 64 -0.22 8.03 8.08
N ALA A 65 0.07 9.29 7.79
CA ALA A 65 0.15 10.34 8.79
C ALA A 65 -0.96 11.38 8.57
N ILE A 66 -1.68 11.72 9.62
CA ILE A 66 -2.72 12.75 9.61
C ILE A 66 -2.42 13.77 10.67
N VAL A 67 -2.27 15.03 10.26
CA VAL A 67 -2.10 16.16 11.14
C VAL A 67 -3.39 16.98 11.14
N GLY A 68 -4.08 16.97 12.27
CA GLY A 68 -5.31 17.73 12.49
C GLY A 68 -5.11 18.86 13.50
N THR A 69 -6.09 19.74 13.59
CA THR A 69 -6.05 20.88 14.54
C THR A 69 -6.12 20.46 16.01
N LYS A 70 -6.51 19.22 16.29
CA LYS A 70 -6.67 18.70 17.67
C LYS A 70 -5.79 17.50 17.99
N GLY A 71 -4.99 17.02 17.04
CA GLY A 71 -4.13 15.87 17.26
C GLY A 71 -3.49 15.36 15.99
N VAL A 72 -2.67 14.32 16.16
CA VAL A 72 -1.95 13.63 15.11
C VAL A 72 -2.27 12.14 15.19
N ILE A 73 -2.45 11.51 14.03
CA ILE A 73 -2.50 10.05 13.87
C ILE A 73 -1.34 9.67 12.99
N ASP A 74 -0.57 8.71 13.43
CA ASP A 74 0.54 8.14 12.67
C ASP A 74 0.40 6.62 12.68
N VAL A 75 0.31 6.04 11.48
CA VAL A 75 0.18 4.59 11.25
C VAL A 75 1.31 4.16 10.35
N GLU A 76 2.09 3.22 10.81
CA GLU A 76 3.19 2.64 10.07
C GLU A 76 3.02 1.12 10.07
N ASP A 77 2.93 0.52 8.88
CA ASP A 77 2.73 -0.91 8.66
C ASP A 77 3.89 -1.53 7.85
N THR A 78 5.04 -0.88 7.85
CA THR A 78 6.27 -1.36 7.22
C THR A 78 7.08 -2.24 8.18
N HIS A 79 6.44 -3.18 8.85
CA HIS A 79 6.90 -3.71 10.10
C HIS A 79 8.20 -4.50 10.07
N ARG A 80 8.91 -4.28 11.14
CA ARG A 80 10.01 -5.09 11.64
C ARG A 80 9.51 -5.98 12.77
N ASP A 81 8.47 -6.76 12.51
CA ASP A 81 7.84 -7.61 13.53
C ASP A 81 8.81 -8.64 14.09
N LEU A 82 9.71 -9.14 13.25
CA LEU A 82 10.76 -10.05 13.64
C LEU A 82 12.04 -9.70 12.89
N VAL A 83 13.10 -9.39 13.63
CA VAL A 83 14.44 -9.23 13.09
C VAL A 83 15.26 -10.45 13.48
N LEU A 84 15.72 -11.18 12.48
CA LEU A 84 16.61 -12.31 12.65
C LEU A 84 18.00 -11.93 12.15
N ALA A 85 19.01 -12.02 13.03
CA ALA A 85 20.41 -11.90 12.69
C ALA A 85 21.06 -13.27 12.83
N THR A 86 21.56 -13.84 11.74
CA THR A 86 22.21 -15.15 11.69
C THR A 86 23.27 -15.19 10.62
N GLU A 87 24.17 -16.15 10.70
CA GLU A 87 25.17 -16.40 9.66
C GLU A 87 24.53 -16.95 8.38
N ASP A 88 23.42 -17.67 8.53
CA ASP A 88 22.64 -18.20 7.41
C ASP A 88 21.43 -17.31 7.13
N SER A 89 21.26 -16.95 5.87
CA SER A 89 20.09 -16.20 5.44
C SER A 89 18.87 -17.13 5.31
N LEU A 90 17.73 -16.74 5.89
CA LEU A 90 16.49 -17.45 5.71
C LEU A 90 15.69 -16.87 4.54
N PRO A 91 14.96 -17.70 3.77
CA PRO A 91 14.06 -17.19 2.76
C PRO A 91 12.95 -16.37 3.46
N ALA A 92 12.74 -15.14 3.01
CA ALA A 92 11.60 -14.34 3.41
C ALA A 92 10.29 -15.02 2.94
N GLY A 93 9.18 -14.81 3.64
CA GLY A 93 7.91 -15.46 3.35
C GLY A 93 7.39 -15.31 1.91
N TYR A 94 7.99 -14.44 1.12
CA TYR A 94 7.66 -14.17 -0.28
C TYR A 94 8.81 -14.48 -1.24
N THR A 95 9.62 -15.48 -0.92
CA THR A 95 10.73 -15.88 -1.79
C THR A 95 10.20 -16.78 -2.91
N PRO A 96 10.38 -16.42 -4.19
CA PRO A 96 10.02 -17.29 -5.30
C PRO A 96 10.74 -18.63 -5.21
N GLU A 97 10.11 -19.70 -5.66
CA GLU A 97 10.74 -21.01 -5.74
C GLU A 97 12.03 -20.94 -6.58
N GLY A 98 13.14 -21.41 -6.04
CA GLY A 98 14.45 -21.36 -6.68
C GLY A 98 15.25 -20.06 -6.49
N TYR A 99 14.76 -19.11 -5.70
CA TYR A 99 15.54 -17.94 -5.34
C TYR A 99 16.55 -18.30 -4.24
N GLU A 100 17.83 -18.11 -4.53
CA GLU A 100 18.90 -18.22 -3.56
C GLU A 100 19.25 -16.81 -3.04
N PRO A 101 19.04 -16.52 -1.74
CA PRO A 101 19.43 -15.23 -1.19
C PRO A 101 20.95 -15.04 -1.25
N PRO A 102 21.44 -13.81 -1.46
CA PRO A 102 22.88 -13.55 -1.47
C PRO A 102 23.50 -13.90 -0.13
N MET A 103 24.63 -14.61 -0.17
CA MET A 103 25.35 -15.16 1.01
C MET A 103 25.90 -14.12 2.00
N GLU A 104 25.85 -12.84 1.67
CA GLU A 104 26.37 -11.75 2.51
C GLU A 104 25.32 -11.08 3.40
N ARG A 105 24.13 -11.65 3.50
CA ARG A 105 23.04 -11.06 4.25
C ARG A 105 23.07 -11.53 5.70
N HIS A 106 23.40 -10.63 6.62
CA HIS A 106 23.52 -10.93 8.05
C HIS A 106 22.30 -10.55 8.87
N VAL A 107 21.34 -9.83 8.29
CA VAL A 107 20.11 -9.41 8.97
C VAL A 107 18.93 -9.60 8.03
N ASP A 108 17.98 -10.38 8.46
CA ASP A 108 16.72 -10.59 7.77
C ASP A 108 15.57 -9.96 8.57
N PHE A 109 14.68 -9.27 7.86
CA PHE A 109 13.43 -8.76 8.40
C PHE A 109 12.33 -9.73 7.98
N LEU A 110 11.81 -10.48 8.95
CA LEU A 110 10.74 -11.43 8.73
C LEU A 110 9.42 -10.74 9.06
N THR A 111 8.69 -10.38 8.03
CA THR A 111 7.37 -9.76 8.15
C THR A 111 6.32 -10.73 7.66
N SER A 112 5.15 -10.74 8.29
CA SER A 112 3.99 -11.40 7.71
C SER A 112 3.55 -10.64 6.45
N TYR A 113 3.04 -11.39 5.47
CA TYR A 113 2.48 -10.76 4.29
C TYR A 113 1.12 -10.14 4.64
N PRO A 114 0.92 -8.82 4.45
CA PRO A 114 -0.28 -8.13 4.93
C PRO A 114 -1.62 -8.72 4.50
N PRO A 115 -1.76 -9.27 3.27
CA PRO A 115 -2.97 -9.99 2.90
C PRO A 115 -3.25 -11.23 3.74
N GLY A 116 -2.23 -11.79 4.39
CA GLY A 116 -2.33 -12.95 5.28
C GLY A 116 -1.29 -14.03 5.01
N ASP A 117 -1.26 -15.02 5.87
CA ASP A 117 -0.34 -16.15 5.81
C ASP A 117 -1.07 -17.44 5.46
N ILE A 118 -0.37 -18.36 4.81
CA ILE A 118 -0.87 -19.71 4.54
C ILE A 118 -0.36 -20.66 5.63
N TRP A 119 -1.29 -21.21 6.39
CA TRP A 119 -0.99 -22.26 7.35
C TRP A 119 -1.91 -23.46 7.12
N ASN A 120 -1.32 -24.63 7.04
CA ASN A 120 -2.02 -25.88 6.76
C ASN A 120 -2.96 -25.78 5.52
N HIS A 121 -2.43 -25.25 4.41
CA HIS A 121 -3.13 -25.02 3.13
C HIS A 121 -4.34 -24.10 3.20
N GLN A 122 -4.47 -23.30 4.25
CA GLN A 122 -5.53 -22.31 4.41
C GLN A 122 -4.94 -20.92 4.55
N LEU A 123 -5.56 -19.95 3.88
CA LEU A 123 -5.23 -18.54 4.05
C LEU A 123 -5.84 -18.03 5.36
N TRP A 124 -5.01 -17.34 6.14
CA TRP A 124 -5.38 -16.67 7.39
C TRP A 124 -5.00 -15.21 7.31
N GLY A 125 -5.74 -14.36 8.00
CA GLY A 125 -5.47 -12.93 8.08
C GLY A 125 -6.41 -12.06 7.27
N PRO A 126 -6.03 -10.78 7.03
CA PRO A 126 -6.95 -9.73 6.56
C PRO A 126 -7.68 -10.04 5.26
N MET A 127 -7.04 -10.65 4.28
CA MET A 127 -7.69 -10.98 3.00
C MET A 127 -8.83 -12.00 3.18
N LYS A 128 -8.64 -12.98 4.06
CA LYS A 128 -9.70 -13.94 4.40
C LYS A 128 -10.87 -13.24 5.08
N GLU A 129 -10.58 -12.38 6.04
CA GLU A 129 -11.59 -11.64 6.79
C GLU A 129 -12.35 -10.67 5.90
N GLU A 130 -11.68 -9.95 5.02
CA GLU A 130 -12.30 -9.08 4.02
C GLU A 130 -13.24 -9.87 3.11
N THR A 131 -12.78 -11.00 2.57
CA THR A 131 -13.58 -11.87 1.70
C THR A 131 -14.83 -12.39 2.42
N MET A 132 -14.69 -12.88 3.65
CA MET A 132 -15.81 -13.37 4.45
C MET A 132 -16.80 -12.25 4.79
N SER A 133 -16.30 -11.07 5.10
CA SER A 133 -17.09 -9.87 5.35
C SER A 133 -17.89 -9.45 4.11
N TRP A 134 -17.27 -9.50 2.92
CA TRP A 134 -17.95 -9.24 1.65
C TRP A 134 -19.09 -10.21 1.39
N PHE A 135 -18.87 -11.51 1.55
CA PHE A 135 -19.91 -12.51 1.40
C PHE A 135 -21.04 -12.32 2.42
N SER A 136 -20.72 -11.98 3.66
CA SER A 136 -21.73 -11.71 4.70
C SER A 136 -22.63 -10.53 4.30
N ARG A 137 -22.06 -9.48 3.72
CA ARG A 137 -22.83 -8.34 3.21
C ARG A 137 -23.79 -8.77 2.09
N ILE A 138 -23.29 -9.54 1.12
CA ILE A 138 -24.10 -9.97 -0.03
C ILE A 138 -25.21 -10.96 0.38
N MET A 139 -24.86 -11.96 1.18
CA MET A 139 -25.78 -13.07 1.48
C MET A 139 -26.77 -12.76 2.60
N MET A 140 -26.38 -11.96 3.55
CA MET A 140 -27.15 -11.72 4.77
C MET A 140 -27.57 -10.25 4.95
N GLY A 141 -27.15 -9.35 4.07
CA GLY A 141 -27.37 -7.91 4.24
C GLY A 141 -26.67 -7.33 5.47
N ALA A 142 -25.62 -7.99 5.97
CA ALA A 142 -24.91 -7.53 7.16
C ALA A 142 -24.17 -6.22 6.90
N GLU A 143 -24.21 -5.30 7.85
CA GLU A 143 -23.32 -4.12 7.83
C GLU A 143 -21.89 -4.58 8.15
N THR A 144 -20.96 -4.22 7.27
CA THR A 144 -19.56 -4.60 7.40
C THR A 144 -18.66 -3.40 7.11
N PRO A 145 -17.47 -3.31 7.73
CA PRO A 145 -16.61 -2.12 7.63
C PRO A 145 -15.81 -2.01 6.33
N HIS A 146 -15.90 -2.95 5.42
CA HIS A 146 -15.12 -2.90 4.18
C HIS A 146 -15.66 -1.85 3.20
N ALA A 147 -14.80 -1.41 2.28
CA ALA A 147 -15.12 -0.43 1.26
C ALA A 147 -16.28 -0.87 0.36
N SER A 148 -17.07 0.07 -0.10
CA SER A 148 -18.13 -0.12 -1.09
C SER A 148 -17.58 -0.10 -2.53
N ALA A 149 -18.41 -0.46 -3.50
CA ALA A 149 -18.06 -0.32 -4.92
C ALA A 149 -17.85 1.16 -5.31
N GLU A 150 -18.62 2.05 -4.71
CA GLU A 150 -18.50 3.50 -4.89
C GLU A 150 -17.16 4.03 -4.35
N ASP A 151 -16.70 3.52 -3.21
CA ASP A 151 -15.39 3.86 -2.67
C ASP A 151 -14.28 3.37 -3.59
N GLY A 152 -14.40 2.15 -4.11
CA GLY A 152 -13.46 1.61 -5.10
C GLY A 152 -13.41 2.44 -6.38
N HIS A 153 -14.56 2.81 -6.92
CA HIS A 153 -14.65 3.67 -8.11
C HIS A 153 -14.03 5.05 -7.86
N ARG A 154 -14.31 5.66 -6.72
CA ARG A 154 -13.69 6.94 -6.33
C ARG A 154 -12.17 6.84 -6.26
N ASN A 155 -11.65 5.80 -5.64
CA ASN A 155 -10.20 5.58 -5.56
C ASN A 155 -9.57 5.40 -6.94
N LEU A 156 -10.22 4.69 -7.85
CA LEU A 156 -9.76 4.54 -9.24
C LEU A 156 -9.68 5.89 -9.96
N LEU A 157 -10.72 6.72 -9.83
CA LEU A 157 -10.73 8.07 -10.43
C LEU A 157 -9.57 8.92 -9.91
N LEU A 158 -9.24 8.85 -8.63
CA LEU A 158 -8.11 9.58 -8.05
C LEU A 158 -6.77 9.09 -8.58
N ALA A 159 -6.59 7.79 -8.70
CA ALA A 159 -5.38 7.20 -9.27
C ALA A 159 -5.20 7.63 -10.74
N MET A 160 -6.27 7.57 -11.53
CA MET A 160 -6.26 8.02 -12.93
C MET A 160 -5.98 9.52 -13.06
N ALA A 161 -6.54 10.35 -12.19
CA ALA A 161 -6.29 11.79 -12.18
C ALA A 161 -4.82 12.08 -11.83
N MET A 162 -4.26 11.36 -10.87
CA MET A 162 -2.85 11.47 -10.49
C MET A 162 -1.92 11.08 -11.65
N ASP A 163 -2.20 9.98 -12.34
CA ASP A 163 -1.45 9.56 -13.52
C ASP A 163 -1.56 10.61 -14.64
N ARG A 164 -2.76 11.12 -14.87
CA ARG A 164 -2.98 12.13 -15.92
C ARG A 164 -2.25 13.44 -15.62
N SER A 165 -2.28 13.89 -14.37
CA SER A 165 -1.51 15.07 -13.94
C SER A 165 0.00 14.86 -14.14
N ALA A 166 0.52 13.68 -13.79
CA ALA A 166 1.93 13.35 -13.97
C ALA A 166 2.35 13.35 -15.45
N GLU A 167 1.51 12.83 -16.35
CA GLU A 167 1.73 12.84 -17.81
C GLU A 167 1.75 14.27 -18.37
N LEU A 168 0.74 15.06 -18.04
CA LEU A 168 0.59 16.42 -18.52
C LEU A 168 1.55 17.42 -17.85
N ARG A 169 2.11 17.06 -16.70
CA ARG A 169 2.96 17.90 -15.84
C ARG A 169 2.26 19.18 -15.35
N GLN A 170 0.97 19.09 -15.14
CA GLN A 170 0.12 20.17 -14.68
C GLN A 170 -0.98 19.66 -13.73
N GLU A 171 -1.63 20.60 -13.06
CA GLU A 171 -2.77 20.36 -12.18
C GLU A 171 -4.03 19.91 -12.95
#